data_aa0bffe5a8480cf37d7d5f9adafd95fc
#
_entry.id   aa0bffe5a8480cf37d7d5f9adafd95fc
#
_cell.length_a   1.000
_cell.length_b   1.000
_cell.length_c   1.000
_cell.angle_alpha   90.00
_cell.angle_beta   90.00
_cell.angle_gamma   90.00
#
_symmetry.space_group_name_H-M   'P 1'
#
loop_
_entity.id
_entity.type
_entity.pdbx_description
1 polymer ?
#
loop_
_entity_poly.entity_id
_entity_poly.type
_entity_poly.pdbx_seq_one_letter_code
_entity_poly.pdbx_strand_id
1 'polypeptide(L)'
;MNIIENIQKTVVPEMDWNTEKNISYTQLSAWMECPHRWAEMYIDKIKTPPNIYFSFGTAMHETLQEYMELMYNKGQQHADEFDAHKHFQEGFIALYKGDVEKVDGVHFATQKELIEFTNDGLEIIDFF
;
A
#
# COMPACT_ATOMS: atom_id res chain seq x y z
N MET A 1 38.79 -0.57 -16.97
CA MET A 1 37.74 0.44 -16.79
C MET A 1 37.94 1.07 -15.42
N ASN A 2 38.23 2.35 -15.40
CA ASN A 2 38.61 3.01 -14.14
C ASN A 2 37.34 3.38 -13.37
N ILE A 3 37.15 2.83 -12.17
CA ILE A 3 35.98 3.07 -11.31
C ILE A 3 35.81 4.57 -11.01
N ILE A 4 36.92 5.31 -10.89
CA ILE A 4 36.92 6.75 -10.66
C ILE A 4 36.30 7.53 -11.84
N GLU A 5 36.59 7.13 -13.09
CA GLU A 5 36.00 7.75 -14.27
C GLU A 5 34.50 7.50 -14.40
N ASN A 6 34.03 6.33 -13.97
CA ASN A 6 32.60 6.01 -13.96
C ASN A 6 31.84 6.81 -12.88
N ILE A 7 32.45 7.00 -11.71
CA ILE A 7 31.87 7.83 -10.65
C ILE A 7 31.77 9.29 -11.08
N GLN A 8 32.79 9.81 -11.79
CA GLN A 8 32.79 11.19 -12.29
C GLN A 8 31.80 11.43 -13.44
N LYS A 9 31.42 10.36 -14.17
CA LYS A 9 30.40 10.42 -15.23
C LYS A 9 28.98 10.21 -14.73
N THR A 10 28.81 9.81 -13.47
CA THR A 10 27.48 9.69 -12.88
C THR A 10 26.95 11.09 -12.63
N VAL A 11 26.05 11.54 -13.49
CA VAL A 11 25.32 12.79 -13.30
C VAL A 11 24.42 12.58 -12.09
N VAL A 12 24.84 13.11 -10.94
CA VAL A 12 23.96 13.22 -9.78
C VAL A 12 22.92 14.27 -10.15
N PRO A 13 21.62 13.95 -10.20
CA PRO A 13 20.60 14.95 -10.47
C PRO A 13 20.72 16.06 -9.41
N GLU A 14 20.73 17.33 -9.88
CA GLU A 14 20.66 18.46 -8.95
C GLU A 14 19.41 18.32 -8.11
N MET A 15 19.59 18.04 -6.83
CA MET A 15 18.49 18.04 -5.88
C MET A 15 18.22 19.50 -5.49
N ASP A 16 17.01 19.96 -5.77
CA ASP A 16 16.55 21.25 -5.28
C ASP A 16 16.31 21.18 -3.77
N TRP A 17 17.32 21.58 -3.02
CA TRP A 17 17.31 21.61 -1.56
C TRP A 17 16.41 22.70 -0.96
N ASN A 18 15.89 23.60 -1.81
CA ASN A 18 15.02 24.71 -1.38
C ASN A 18 13.54 24.30 -1.29
N THR A 19 13.15 23.12 -1.75
CA THR A 19 11.82 22.58 -1.50
C THR A 19 11.79 21.94 -0.12
N GLU A 20 10.84 22.34 0.73
CA GLU A 20 10.55 21.72 2.02
C GLU A 20 10.11 20.27 1.81
N LYS A 21 11.07 19.37 1.65
CA LYS A 21 10.82 17.93 1.55
C LYS A 21 11.01 17.33 2.92
N ASN A 22 9.90 16.99 3.56
CA ASN A 22 9.94 16.21 4.78
C ASN A 22 10.36 14.78 4.45
N ILE A 23 11.38 14.27 5.13
CA ILE A 23 11.79 12.88 5.05
C ILE A 23 10.98 12.12 6.10
N SER A 24 10.16 11.16 5.66
CA SER A 24 9.43 10.30 6.58
C SER A 24 10.35 9.25 7.22
N TYR A 25 9.94 8.73 8.37
CA TYR A 25 10.66 7.62 9.01
C TYR A 25 10.80 6.41 8.07
N THR A 26 9.76 6.11 7.30
CA THR A 26 9.76 5.01 6.32
C THR A 26 10.81 5.22 5.24
N GLN A 27 10.99 6.46 4.76
CA GLN A 27 12.05 6.77 3.79
C GLN A 27 13.44 6.58 4.38
N LEU A 28 13.65 7.07 5.62
CA LEU A 28 14.92 6.91 6.30
C LEU A 28 15.26 5.43 6.54
N SER A 29 14.28 4.65 7.02
CA SER A 29 14.43 3.21 7.24
C SER A 29 14.77 2.47 5.94
N ALA A 30 14.07 2.75 4.85
CA ALA A 30 14.35 2.16 3.54
C ALA A 30 15.77 2.47 3.05
N TRP A 31 16.24 3.71 3.26
CA TRP A 31 17.61 4.11 2.92
C TRP A 31 18.65 3.39 3.78
N MET A 32 18.39 3.24 5.06
CA MET A 32 19.30 2.53 5.98
C MET A 32 19.41 1.04 5.65
N GLU A 33 18.31 0.42 5.21
CA GLU A 33 18.32 -0.98 4.79
C GLU A 33 19.04 -1.19 3.46
N CYS A 34 18.69 -0.40 2.44
CA CYS A 34 19.29 -0.49 1.11
C CYS A 34 19.14 0.84 0.35
N PRO A 35 20.20 1.66 0.26
CA PRO A 35 20.16 2.92 -0.47
C PRO A 35 19.76 2.79 -1.94
N HIS A 36 20.12 1.69 -2.59
CA HIS A 36 19.73 1.42 -3.98
C HIS A 36 18.22 1.26 -4.12
N ARG A 37 17.63 0.40 -3.29
CA ARG A 37 16.17 0.22 -3.25
C ARG A 37 15.44 1.51 -2.90
N TRP A 38 15.99 2.30 -1.98
CA TRP A 38 15.45 3.61 -1.64
C TRP A 38 15.46 4.54 -2.87
N ALA A 39 16.55 4.58 -3.63
CA ALA A 39 16.66 5.40 -4.84
C ALA A 39 15.62 4.98 -5.88
N GLU A 40 15.46 3.69 -6.13
CA GLU A 40 14.43 3.17 -7.05
C GLU A 40 13.01 3.60 -6.63
N MET A 41 12.70 3.54 -5.34
CA MET A 41 11.37 3.86 -4.81
C MET A 41 11.07 5.37 -4.78
N TYR A 42 12.04 6.18 -4.36
CA TYR A 42 11.79 7.59 -4.05
C TYR A 42 12.38 8.59 -5.05
N ILE A 43 13.45 8.22 -5.74
CA ILE A 43 14.06 9.05 -6.80
C ILE A 43 13.50 8.66 -8.15
N ASP A 44 13.68 7.40 -8.55
CA ASP A 44 13.26 6.89 -9.86
C ASP A 44 11.75 6.63 -9.92
N LYS A 45 11.10 6.54 -8.74
CA LYS A 45 9.66 6.31 -8.59
C LYS A 45 9.18 5.08 -9.34
N ILE A 46 9.98 4.02 -9.33
CA ILE A 46 9.62 2.73 -9.91
C ILE A 46 8.43 2.19 -9.12
N LYS A 47 7.29 2.09 -9.78
CA LYS A 47 6.08 1.57 -9.16
C LYS A 47 6.18 0.07 -8.99
N THR A 48 5.96 -0.40 -7.78
CA THR A 48 5.77 -1.83 -7.53
C THR A 48 4.50 -2.30 -8.25
N PRO A 49 4.56 -3.41 -9.00
CA PRO A 49 3.37 -3.95 -9.63
C PRO A 49 2.30 -4.27 -8.57
N PRO A 50 1.02 -4.07 -8.89
CA PRO A 50 -0.06 -4.40 -7.97
C PRO A 50 -0.06 -5.89 -7.68
N ASN A 51 -0.43 -6.25 -6.45
CA ASN A 51 -0.67 -7.62 -6.06
C ASN A 51 -1.84 -7.71 -5.08
N ILE A 52 -2.42 -8.90 -4.97
CA ILE A 52 -3.62 -9.12 -4.16
C ILE A 52 -3.41 -8.81 -2.67
N TYR A 53 -2.18 -9.00 -2.16
CA TYR A 53 -1.86 -8.72 -0.75
C TYR A 53 -1.97 -7.23 -0.43
N PHE A 54 -1.63 -6.34 -1.36
CA PHE A 54 -1.78 -4.90 -1.17
C PHE A 54 -3.25 -4.49 -1.16
N SER A 55 -4.03 -4.97 -2.11
CA SER A 55 -5.47 -4.69 -2.16
C SER A 55 -6.18 -5.21 -0.91
N PHE A 56 -5.84 -6.43 -0.47
CA PHE A 56 -6.36 -7.03 0.75
C PHE A 56 -5.98 -6.22 2.01
N GLY A 57 -4.68 -5.95 2.17
CA GLY A 57 -4.19 -5.20 3.34
C GLY A 57 -4.79 -3.80 3.44
N THR A 58 -4.92 -3.11 2.32
CA THR A 58 -5.55 -1.77 2.27
C THR A 58 -7.03 -1.85 2.66
N ALA A 59 -7.80 -2.76 2.08
CA ALA A 59 -9.22 -2.92 2.40
C ALA A 59 -9.44 -3.28 3.87
N MET A 60 -8.60 -4.17 4.43
CA MET A 60 -8.67 -4.55 5.83
C MET A 60 -8.35 -3.36 6.74
N HIS A 61 -7.26 -2.63 6.44
CA HIS A 61 -6.87 -1.45 7.20
C HIS A 61 -7.98 -0.38 7.20
N GLU A 62 -8.54 -0.06 6.05
CA GLU A 62 -9.63 0.93 5.92
C GLU A 62 -10.88 0.50 6.72
N THR A 63 -11.23 -0.78 6.67
CA THR A 63 -12.39 -1.31 7.41
C THR A 63 -12.19 -1.23 8.92
N LEU A 64 -11.04 -1.65 9.43
CA LEU A 64 -10.74 -1.59 10.86
C LEU A 64 -10.57 -0.15 11.33
N GLN A 65 -9.99 0.72 10.52
CA GLN A 65 -9.87 2.14 10.84
C GLN A 65 -11.24 2.80 10.97
N GLU A 66 -12.17 2.56 10.03
CA GLU A 66 -13.53 3.10 10.09
C GLU A 66 -14.27 2.62 11.37
N TYR A 67 -14.17 1.33 11.69
CA TYR A 67 -14.73 0.79 12.93
C TYR A 67 -14.15 1.49 14.16
N MET A 68 -12.83 1.63 14.24
CA MET A 68 -12.14 2.27 15.37
C MET A 68 -12.51 3.76 15.49
N GLU A 69 -12.60 4.47 14.37
CA GLU A 69 -13.01 5.87 14.34
C GLU A 69 -14.45 6.06 14.81
N LEU A 70 -15.36 5.18 14.41
CA LEU A 70 -16.74 5.17 14.89
C LEU A 70 -16.81 4.89 16.41
N MET A 71 -16.05 3.90 16.87
CA MET A 71 -15.99 3.55 18.29
C MET A 71 -15.46 4.73 19.13
N TYR A 72 -14.38 5.37 18.67
CA TYR A 72 -13.74 6.47 19.38
C TYR A 72 -14.59 7.75 19.39
N ASN A 73 -15.19 8.09 18.27
CA ASN A 73 -15.91 9.36 18.11
C ASN A 73 -17.39 9.29 18.52
N LYS A 74 -18.05 8.14 18.36
CA LYS A 74 -19.49 7.97 18.55
C LYS A 74 -19.86 6.91 19.58
N GLY A 75 -18.88 6.14 20.04
CA GLY A 75 -19.05 5.07 21.01
C GLY A 75 -19.30 3.69 20.39
N GLN A 76 -19.17 2.67 21.23
CA GLN A 76 -19.20 1.26 20.83
C GLN A 76 -20.51 0.88 20.11
N GLN A 77 -21.65 1.37 20.58
CA GLN A 77 -22.94 1.04 19.96
C GLN A 77 -22.98 1.41 18.47
N HIS A 78 -22.46 2.57 18.09
CA HIS A 78 -22.41 2.98 16.67
C HIS A 78 -21.38 2.19 15.86
N ALA A 79 -20.29 1.77 16.50
CA ALA A 79 -19.32 0.90 15.84
C ALA A 79 -19.90 -0.50 15.59
N ASP A 80 -20.69 -1.03 16.53
CA ASP A 80 -21.33 -2.35 16.40
C ASP A 80 -22.47 -2.36 15.35
N GLU A 81 -23.04 -1.20 15.03
CA GLU A 81 -24.02 -1.03 13.92
C GLU A 81 -23.34 -0.97 12.54
N PHE A 82 -22.03 -0.78 12.50
CA PHE A 82 -21.25 -0.71 11.25
C PHE A 82 -21.08 -2.10 10.64
N ASP A 83 -21.53 -2.26 9.40
CA ASP A 83 -21.36 -3.52 8.66
C ASP A 83 -19.94 -3.64 8.09
N ALA A 84 -19.02 -4.07 8.95
CA ALA A 84 -17.61 -4.24 8.60
C ALA A 84 -17.40 -5.30 7.50
N HIS A 85 -18.21 -6.37 7.48
CA HIS A 85 -18.15 -7.41 6.44
C HIS A 85 -18.43 -6.83 5.06
N LYS A 86 -19.52 -6.10 4.95
CA LYS A 86 -19.91 -5.47 3.69
C LYS A 86 -18.89 -4.43 3.25
N HIS A 87 -18.43 -3.59 4.17
CA HIS A 87 -17.43 -2.56 3.88
C HIS A 87 -16.13 -3.17 3.35
N PHE A 88 -15.65 -4.23 3.99
CA PHE A 88 -14.46 -4.94 3.55
C PHE A 88 -14.64 -5.57 2.18
N GLN A 89 -15.72 -6.30 1.95
CA GLN A 89 -15.97 -6.97 0.66
C GLN A 89 -16.05 -5.98 -0.50
N GLU A 90 -16.82 -4.92 -0.34
CA GLU A 90 -16.98 -3.88 -1.36
C GLU A 90 -15.65 -3.15 -1.61
N GLY A 91 -14.94 -2.79 -0.55
CA GLY A 91 -13.63 -2.12 -0.61
C GLY A 91 -12.57 -2.99 -1.27
N PHE A 92 -12.47 -4.25 -0.90
CA PHE A 92 -11.50 -5.19 -1.47
C PHE A 92 -11.73 -5.41 -2.96
N ILE A 93 -12.96 -5.63 -3.38
CA ILE A 93 -13.32 -5.81 -4.79
C ILE A 93 -13.06 -4.53 -5.59
N ALA A 94 -13.40 -3.36 -5.04
CA ALA A 94 -13.18 -2.08 -5.71
C ALA A 94 -11.68 -1.80 -5.90
N LEU A 95 -10.86 -2.02 -4.88
CA LEU A 95 -9.41 -1.86 -4.94
C LEU A 95 -8.79 -2.81 -5.96
N TYR A 96 -9.16 -4.09 -5.93
CA TYR A 96 -8.67 -5.07 -6.89
C TYR A 96 -9.00 -4.68 -8.33
N LYS A 97 -10.25 -4.30 -8.61
CA LYS A 97 -10.66 -3.84 -9.94
C LYS A 97 -9.90 -2.59 -10.40
N GLY A 98 -9.73 -1.61 -9.51
CA GLY A 98 -8.96 -0.41 -9.80
C GLY A 98 -7.48 -0.71 -10.09
N ASP A 99 -6.89 -1.68 -9.42
CA ASP A 99 -5.52 -2.11 -9.66
C ASP A 99 -5.38 -2.90 -10.97
N VAL A 100 -6.37 -3.73 -11.33
CA VAL A 100 -6.43 -4.40 -12.64
C VAL A 100 -6.51 -3.38 -13.78
N GLU A 101 -7.29 -2.33 -13.63
CA GLU A 101 -7.38 -1.24 -14.63
C GLU A 101 -6.04 -0.52 -14.82
N LYS A 102 -5.27 -0.32 -13.74
CA LYS A 102 -3.93 0.32 -13.78
C LYS A 102 -2.89 -0.51 -14.55
N VAL A 103 -3.11 -1.80 -14.71
CA VAL A 103 -2.23 -2.73 -15.43
C VAL A 103 -2.88 -3.24 -16.72
N ASP A 104 -3.61 -2.37 -17.41
CA ASP A 104 -4.23 -2.64 -18.73
C ASP A 104 -5.19 -3.85 -18.73
N GLY A 105 -5.88 -4.08 -17.62
CA GLY A 105 -6.86 -5.16 -17.47
C GLY A 105 -6.24 -6.55 -17.22
N VAL A 106 -4.95 -6.62 -16.92
CA VAL A 106 -4.28 -7.88 -16.57
C VAL A 106 -4.64 -8.29 -15.15
N HIS A 107 -5.31 -9.44 -15.01
CA HIS A 107 -5.60 -10.01 -13.70
C HIS A 107 -4.33 -10.61 -13.09
N PHE A 108 -4.01 -10.20 -11.86
CA PHE A 108 -2.84 -10.68 -11.11
C PHE A 108 -3.22 -11.65 -9.97
N ALA A 109 -4.48 -12.04 -9.91
CA ALA A 109 -4.99 -13.07 -9.01
C ALA A 109 -6.08 -13.89 -9.70
N THR A 110 -6.18 -15.15 -9.32
CA THR A 110 -7.24 -16.06 -9.79
C THR A 110 -8.54 -15.82 -9.02
N GLN A 111 -9.66 -16.23 -9.61
CA GLN A 111 -10.94 -16.16 -8.92
C GLN A 111 -10.95 -16.95 -7.60
N LYS A 112 -10.23 -18.06 -7.56
CA LYS A 112 -10.09 -18.87 -6.34
C LYS A 112 -9.38 -18.09 -5.24
N GLU A 113 -8.26 -17.46 -5.55
CA GLU A 113 -7.52 -16.61 -4.60
C GLU A 113 -8.38 -15.45 -4.09
N LEU A 114 -9.15 -14.78 -4.98
CA LEU A 114 -10.06 -13.71 -4.55
C LEU A 114 -11.10 -14.19 -3.54
N ILE A 115 -11.66 -15.40 -3.74
CA ILE A 115 -12.61 -16.00 -2.81
C ILE A 115 -11.93 -16.36 -1.49
N GLU A 116 -10.74 -16.98 -1.52
CA GLU A 116 -9.95 -17.32 -0.33
C GLU A 116 -9.62 -16.07 0.48
N PHE A 117 -9.07 -15.03 -0.13
CA PHE A 117 -8.78 -13.77 0.57
C PHE A 117 -10.02 -13.08 1.12
N THR A 118 -11.15 -13.15 0.42
CA THR A 118 -12.41 -12.60 0.93
C THR A 118 -12.85 -13.34 2.19
N ASN A 119 -12.83 -14.67 2.19
CA ASN A 119 -13.20 -15.48 3.35
C ASN A 119 -12.26 -15.25 4.53
N ASP A 120 -10.96 -15.25 4.29
CA ASP A 120 -9.95 -14.96 5.33
C ASP A 120 -10.16 -13.58 5.95
N GLY A 121 -10.50 -12.57 5.14
CA GLY A 121 -10.80 -11.23 5.63
C GLY A 121 -12.05 -11.19 6.51
N LEU A 122 -13.10 -11.92 6.15
CA LEU A 122 -14.32 -12.02 6.96
C LEU A 122 -14.05 -12.72 8.30
N GLU A 123 -13.25 -13.80 8.30
CA GLU A 123 -12.85 -14.50 9.52
C GLU A 123 -12.02 -13.59 10.46
N ILE A 124 -11.14 -12.77 9.91
CA ILE A 124 -10.36 -11.79 10.69
C ILE A 124 -11.30 -10.76 11.34
N ILE A 125 -12.28 -10.25 10.59
CA ILE A 125 -13.25 -9.28 11.12
C ILE A 125 -14.11 -9.91 12.23
N ASP A 126 -14.52 -11.16 12.09
CA ASP A 126 -15.29 -11.88 13.12
C ASP A 126 -14.49 -12.10 14.40
N PHE A 127 -13.17 -12.19 14.29
CA PHE A 127 -12.29 -12.33 15.45
C PHE A 127 -12.00 -11.00 16.15
N PHE A 128 -12.04 -9.91 15.41
CA PHE A 128 -11.73 -8.58 15.92
C PHE A 128 -12.86 -8.01 16.79
#